data_7b0450a1eb75f4d16e336a07fbc8eca6
#
_entry.id   7b0450a1eb75f4d16e336a07fbc8eca6
#
_cell.length_a   1.000
_cell.length_b   1.000
_cell.length_c   1.000
_cell.angle_alpha   90.00
_cell.angle_beta   90.00
_cell.angle_gamma   90.00
#
_symmetry.space_group_name_H-M   'P 1'
#
loop_
_entity.id
_entity.type
_entity.pdbx_description
1 polymer ?
#
loop_
_entity_poly.entity_id
_entity_poly.type
_entity_poly.pdbx_seq_one_letter_code
_entity_poly.pdbx_strand_id
1 'polypeptide(L)'
;MPGVVAGIGTAVWTAYLALFPALAGWLATRWTARGSLARALAAAALWTLAEWTRSTGYTGFPWLVLGNSQLPVPAGWASPLAGYAPLGGVWLVTLALALCAGALALAVDAFAAPARGRAL
;
A
#
# COMPACT_ATOMS: atom_id res chain seq x y z
N MET A 1 4.25 -11.13 -35.50
CA MET A 1 4.73 -12.00 -34.41
C MET A 1 5.35 -11.23 -33.21
N PRO A 2 6.18 -10.16 -33.37
CA PRO A 2 6.77 -9.49 -32.19
C PRO A 2 5.76 -8.87 -31.23
N GLY A 3 4.64 -8.35 -31.70
CA GLY A 3 3.63 -7.74 -30.83
C GLY A 3 2.90 -8.71 -29.90
N VAL A 4 2.66 -9.95 -30.33
CA VAL A 4 2.02 -10.97 -29.51
C VAL A 4 2.95 -11.41 -28.37
N VAL A 5 4.24 -11.62 -28.67
CA VAL A 5 5.25 -11.99 -27.66
C VAL A 5 5.43 -10.88 -26.63
N ALA A 6 5.50 -9.62 -27.09
CA ALA A 6 5.57 -8.47 -26.20
C ALA A 6 4.31 -8.36 -25.30
N GLY A 7 3.12 -8.56 -25.87
CA GLY A 7 1.86 -8.55 -25.13
C GLY A 7 1.80 -9.63 -24.05
N ILE A 8 2.19 -10.87 -24.37
CA ILE A 8 2.24 -11.96 -23.40
C ILE A 8 3.27 -11.65 -22.30
N GLY A 9 4.46 -11.19 -22.66
CA GLY A 9 5.49 -10.82 -21.69
C GLY A 9 5.03 -9.73 -20.73
N THR A 10 4.38 -8.69 -21.24
CA THR A 10 3.80 -7.61 -20.42
C THR A 10 2.71 -8.15 -19.49
N ALA A 11 1.82 -9.01 -19.99
CA ALA A 11 0.74 -9.59 -19.18
C ALA A 11 1.29 -10.45 -18.05
N VAL A 12 2.26 -11.32 -18.33
CA VAL A 12 2.92 -12.17 -17.32
C VAL A 12 3.63 -11.33 -16.26
N TRP A 13 4.36 -10.29 -16.71
CA TRP A 13 5.07 -9.38 -15.80
C TRP A 13 4.09 -8.60 -14.91
N THR A 14 3.03 -8.06 -15.48
CA THR A 14 1.99 -7.34 -14.72
C THR A 14 1.29 -8.26 -13.73
N ALA A 15 0.96 -9.49 -14.13
CA ALA A 15 0.37 -10.49 -13.23
C ALA A 15 1.31 -10.83 -12.07
N TYR A 16 2.59 -11.01 -12.33
CA TYR A 16 3.59 -11.23 -11.28
C TYR A 16 3.64 -10.07 -10.27
N LEU A 17 3.70 -8.82 -10.76
CA LEU A 17 3.74 -7.66 -9.87
C LEU A 17 2.45 -7.49 -9.07
N ALA A 18 1.30 -7.85 -9.65
CA ALA A 18 0.01 -7.78 -8.99
C ALA A 18 -0.17 -8.80 -7.85
N LEU A 19 0.61 -9.89 -7.82
CA LEU A 19 0.55 -10.88 -6.74
C LEU A 19 0.88 -10.28 -5.37
N PHE A 20 1.82 -9.34 -5.29
CA PHE A 20 2.26 -8.75 -4.03
C PHE A 20 1.14 -7.94 -3.35
N PRO A 21 0.51 -6.94 -3.99
CA PRO A 21 -0.60 -6.23 -3.39
C PRO A 21 -1.84 -7.11 -3.18
N ALA A 22 -2.10 -8.08 -4.07
CA ALA A 22 -3.20 -9.02 -3.92
C ALA A 22 -3.03 -9.89 -2.68
N LEU A 23 -1.84 -10.44 -2.45
CA LEU A 23 -1.53 -11.23 -1.26
C LEU A 23 -1.62 -10.39 0.01
N ALA A 24 -1.07 -9.17 0.01
CA ALA A 24 -1.16 -8.27 1.15
C ALA A 24 -2.62 -7.95 1.52
N GLY A 25 -3.44 -7.63 0.53
CA GLY A 25 -4.87 -7.37 0.73
C GLY A 25 -5.63 -8.62 1.20
N TRP A 26 -5.36 -9.76 0.61
CA TRP A 26 -5.99 -11.03 1.01
C TRP A 26 -5.66 -11.39 2.47
N LEU A 27 -4.38 -11.32 2.88
CA LEU A 27 -3.95 -11.59 4.25
C LEU A 27 -4.59 -10.62 5.25
N ALA A 28 -4.58 -9.32 4.94
CA ALA A 28 -5.20 -8.31 5.79
C ALA A 28 -6.69 -8.59 6.00
N THR A 29 -7.41 -8.98 4.94
CA THR A 29 -8.84 -9.27 5.01
C THR A 29 -9.16 -10.61 5.65
N ARG A 30 -8.28 -11.60 5.49
CA ARG A 30 -8.49 -12.97 6.00
C ARG A 30 -8.38 -13.04 7.53
N TRP A 31 -7.49 -12.24 8.12
CA TRP A 31 -7.15 -12.33 9.54
C TRP A 31 -7.72 -11.22 10.42
N THR A 32 -8.36 -10.19 9.83
CA THR A 32 -8.87 -9.06 10.59
C THR A 32 -10.32 -8.73 10.26
N ALA A 33 -11.06 -8.24 11.26
CA ALA A 33 -12.45 -7.83 11.06
C ALA A 33 -12.55 -6.54 10.24
N ARG A 34 -13.64 -6.37 9.47
CA ARG A 34 -13.93 -5.13 8.73
C ARG A 34 -14.03 -3.95 9.69
N GLY A 35 -13.52 -2.78 9.26
CA GLY A 35 -13.58 -1.55 10.03
C GLY A 35 -12.79 -1.57 11.33
N SER A 36 -11.91 -2.55 11.54
CA SER A 36 -11.09 -2.64 12.76
C SER A 36 -9.75 -1.92 12.59
N LEU A 37 -9.24 -1.36 13.68
CA LEU A 37 -7.88 -0.81 13.74
C LEU A 37 -6.85 -1.88 13.36
N ALA A 38 -7.08 -3.14 13.77
CA ALA A 38 -6.22 -4.27 13.42
C ALA A 38 -6.10 -4.45 11.89
N ARG A 39 -7.20 -4.25 11.14
CA ARG A 39 -7.17 -4.30 9.67
C ARG A 39 -6.35 -3.17 9.08
N ALA A 40 -6.50 -1.94 9.57
CA ALA A 40 -5.74 -0.80 9.08
C ALA A 40 -4.24 -0.99 9.32
N LEU A 41 -3.85 -1.43 10.50
CA LEU A 41 -2.45 -1.72 10.86
C LEU A 41 -1.89 -2.89 10.05
N ALA A 42 -2.63 -4.00 9.94
CA ALA A 42 -2.22 -5.17 9.15
C ALA A 42 -2.07 -4.82 7.67
N ALA A 43 -3.01 -4.07 7.09
CA ALA A 43 -2.93 -3.65 5.70
C ALA A 43 -1.71 -2.76 5.44
N ALA A 44 -1.41 -1.80 6.32
CA ALA A 44 -0.24 -0.94 6.19
C ALA A 44 1.08 -1.72 6.29
N ALA A 45 1.18 -2.63 7.28
CA ALA A 45 2.37 -3.45 7.47
C ALA A 45 2.58 -4.44 6.32
N LEU A 46 1.53 -5.15 5.90
CA LEU A 46 1.59 -6.13 4.81
C LEU A 46 1.87 -5.46 3.46
N TRP A 47 1.31 -4.28 3.21
CA TRP A 47 1.62 -3.50 2.01
C TRP A 47 3.10 -3.13 1.97
N THR A 48 3.62 -2.54 3.05
CA THR A 48 5.03 -2.15 3.15
C THR A 48 5.96 -3.37 2.99
N LEU A 49 5.61 -4.48 3.62
CA LEU A 49 6.36 -5.74 3.49
C LEU A 49 6.33 -6.27 2.05
N ALA A 50 5.18 -6.21 1.37
CA ALA A 50 5.03 -6.63 -0.01
C ALA A 50 5.89 -5.78 -0.96
N GLU A 51 5.92 -4.46 -0.78
CA GLU A 51 6.80 -3.57 -1.54
C GLU A 51 8.28 -3.86 -1.26
N TRP A 52 8.64 -4.02 0.00
CA TRP A 52 10.00 -4.35 0.40
C TRP A 52 10.46 -5.68 -0.21
N THR A 53 9.65 -6.73 -0.10
CA THR A 53 9.94 -8.06 -0.64
C THR A 53 10.10 -8.00 -2.16
N ARG A 54 9.22 -7.29 -2.86
CA ARG A 54 9.29 -7.11 -4.30
C ARG A 54 10.55 -6.36 -4.74
N SER A 55 10.99 -5.40 -3.94
CA SER A 55 12.12 -4.53 -4.27
C SER A 55 13.47 -5.14 -3.93
N THR A 56 13.54 -6.00 -2.90
CA THR A 56 14.77 -6.64 -2.42
C THR A 56 14.85 -8.12 -2.75
N GLY A 57 13.72 -8.74 -3.12
CA GLY A 57 13.61 -10.16 -3.42
C GLY A 57 14.24 -10.54 -4.76
N TYR A 58 13.87 -11.72 -5.26
CA TYR A 58 14.48 -12.39 -6.42
C TYR A 58 14.61 -11.50 -7.68
N THR A 59 13.66 -10.60 -7.93
CA THR A 59 13.70 -9.70 -9.10
C THR A 59 14.29 -8.33 -8.81
N GLY A 60 14.36 -7.91 -7.54
CA GLY A 60 14.91 -6.61 -7.15
C GLY A 60 14.25 -5.42 -7.88
N PHE A 61 12.92 -5.44 -8.08
CA PHE A 61 12.21 -4.47 -8.91
C PHE A 61 11.48 -3.40 -8.07
N PRO A 62 12.17 -2.28 -7.74
CA PRO A 62 11.66 -1.25 -6.82
C PRO A 62 10.71 -0.23 -7.49
N TRP A 63 9.99 -0.60 -8.53
CA TRP A 63 9.07 0.31 -9.24
C TRP A 63 7.80 0.54 -8.44
N LEU A 64 7.28 1.77 -8.54
CA LEU A 64 6.01 2.16 -7.94
C LEU A 64 5.97 1.92 -6.42
N VAL A 65 7.08 2.15 -5.73
CA VAL A 65 7.11 2.17 -4.27
C VAL A 65 6.30 3.37 -3.80
N LEU A 66 5.28 3.13 -2.99
CA LEU A 66 4.31 4.13 -2.57
C LEU A 66 4.96 5.34 -1.88
N GLY A 67 6.00 5.11 -1.07
CA GLY A 67 6.75 6.16 -0.39
C GLY A 67 7.45 7.14 -1.34
N ASN A 68 7.80 6.72 -2.55
CA ASN A 68 8.41 7.61 -3.53
C ASN A 68 7.48 8.74 -3.99
N SER A 69 6.16 8.55 -3.90
CA SER A 69 5.18 9.59 -4.23
C SER A 69 5.22 10.79 -3.26
N GLN A 70 5.85 10.63 -2.10
CA GLN A 70 5.95 11.67 -1.07
C GLN A 70 7.25 12.46 -1.13
N LEU A 71 8.19 12.04 -1.98
CA LEU A 71 9.48 12.71 -2.13
C LEU A 71 9.32 14.07 -2.83
N PRO A 72 10.21 15.05 -2.54
CA PRO A 72 10.12 16.36 -3.18
C PRO A 72 10.25 16.24 -4.70
N VAL A 73 9.35 16.92 -5.40
CA VAL A 73 9.50 17.16 -6.85
C VAL A 73 10.26 18.46 -7.07
N PRO A 74 10.89 18.68 -8.25
CA PRO A 74 11.66 19.89 -8.54
C PRO A 74 10.91 21.22 -8.31
N ALA A 75 9.57 21.18 -8.24
CA ALA A 75 8.72 22.35 -7.95
C ALA A 75 8.63 22.76 -6.47
N GLY A 76 9.39 22.12 -5.57
CA GLY A 76 9.50 22.53 -4.17
C GLY A 76 8.41 22.00 -3.24
N TRP A 77 7.50 21.15 -3.68
CA TRP A 77 6.51 20.53 -2.81
C TRP A 77 7.06 19.24 -2.20
N ALA A 78 7.24 19.23 -0.87
CA ALA A 78 7.55 18.03 -0.12
C ALA A 78 6.38 17.67 0.79
N SER A 79 5.96 16.42 0.77
CA SER A 79 5.00 15.93 1.76
C SER A 79 5.63 15.92 3.15
N PRO A 80 4.89 16.25 4.23
CA PRO A 80 5.38 16.09 5.60
C PRO A 80 5.87 14.65 5.88
N LEU A 81 5.32 13.65 5.19
CA LEU A 81 5.73 12.27 5.34
C LEU A 81 7.15 12.00 4.80
N ALA A 82 7.67 12.83 3.90
CA ALA A 82 9.06 12.74 3.45
C ALA A 82 10.08 12.91 4.59
N GLY A 83 9.69 13.60 5.68
CA GLY A 83 10.50 13.75 6.89
C GLY A 83 10.85 12.45 7.60
N TYR A 84 10.17 11.36 7.32
CA TYR A 84 10.50 10.02 7.85
C TYR A 84 11.60 9.32 7.05
N ALA A 85 11.96 9.79 5.86
CA ALA A 85 12.96 9.15 5.01
C ALA A 85 14.35 9.00 5.66
N PRO A 86 14.88 9.99 6.43
CA PRO A 86 16.17 9.83 7.11
C PRO A 86 16.18 8.74 8.19
N LEU A 87 15.02 8.36 8.73
CA LEU A 87 14.88 7.39 9.83
C LEU A 87 14.78 5.94 9.36
N GLY A 88 14.11 5.68 8.25
CA GLY A 88 13.86 4.31 7.79
C GLY A 88 13.72 4.21 6.26
N GLY A 89 14.26 5.17 5.54
CA GLY A 89 14.22 5.19 4.09
C GLY A 89 12.80 5.31 3.55
N VAL A 90 12.65 4.97 2.28
CA VAL A 90 11.36 4.99 1.58
C VAL A 90 10.32 4.04 2.22
N TRP A 91 10.76 3.00 2.90
CA TRP A 91 9.88 2.01 3.54
C TRP A 91 9.11 2.60 4.72
N LEU A 92 9.77 3.44 5.52
CA LEU A 92 9.07 4.12 6.62
C LEU A 92 8.10 5.17 6.09
N VAL A 93 8.42 5.82 4.97
CA VAL A 93 7.50 6.74 4.28
C VAL A 93 6.29 5.99 3.73
N THR A 94 6.50 4.82 3.08
CA THR A 94 5.41 3.93 2.65
C THR A 94 4.51 3.53 3.82
N LEU A 95 5.12 3.08 4.93
CA LEU A 95 4.36 2.67 6.12
C LEU A 95 3.52 3.83 6.68
N ALA A 96 4.13 5.01 6.84
CA ALA A 96 3.43 6.19 7.34
C ALA A 96 2.25 6.58 6.44
N LEU A 97 2.44 6.58 5.11
CA LEU A 97 1.38 6.86 4.15
C LEU A 97 0.26 5.82 4.20
N ALA A 98 0.62 4.53 4.27
CA ALA A 98 -0.35 3.45 4.37
C ALA A 98 -1.15 3.50 5.69
N LEU A 99 -0.51 3.90 6.80
CA LEU A 99 -1.20 4.15 8.08
C LEU A 99 -2.17 5.33 7.98
N CYS A 100 -1.79 6.43 7.33
CA CYS A 100 -2.69 7.55 7.07
C CYS A 100 -3.90 7.12 6.23
N ALA A 101 -3.69 6.33 5.19
CA ALA A 101 -4.77 5.79 4.37
C ALA A 101 -5.69 4.85 5.18
N GLY A 102 -5.13 4.01 6.04
CA GLY A 102 -5.88 3.15 6.96
C GLY A 102 -6.72 3.95 7.96
N ALA A 103 -6.15 5.00 8.55
CA ALA A 103 -6.87 5.90 9.45
C ALA A 103 -8.03 6.62 8.74
N LEU A 104 -7.79 7.09 7.51
CA LEU A 104 -8.84 7.71 6.68
C LEU A 104 -9.95 6.72 6.37
N ALA A 105 -9.63 5.48 6.01
CA ALA A 105 -10.62 4.44 5.76
C ALA A 105 -11.48 4.15 7.00
N LEU A 106 -10.87 4.07 8.18
CA LEU A 106 -11.60 3.91 9.44
C LEU A 106 -12.51 5.10 9.74
N ALA A 107 -12.05 6.32 9.48
CA ALA A 107 -12.86 7.51 9.64
C ALA A 107 -14.07 7.49 8.70
N VAL A 108 -13.86 7.16 7.42
CA VAL A 108 -14.94 7.04 6.43
C VAL A 108 -15.96 5.98 6.85
N ASP A 109 -15.49 4.79 7.30
CA ASP A 109 -16.38 3.73 7.79
C ASP A 109 -17.19 4.18 9.00
N ALA A 110 -16.59 4.95 9.92
CA ALA A 110 -17.28 5.48 11.10
C ALA A 110 -18.37 6.51 10.73
N PHE A 111 -18.13 7.36 9.72
CA PHE A 111 -19.11 8.33 9.23
C PHE A 111 -20.20 7.68 8.37
N ALA A 112 -19.85 6.63 7.59
CA ALA A 112 -20.77 5.93 6.72
C ALA A 112 -21.64 4.91 7.46
N ALA A 113 -21.26 4.52 8.69
CA ALA A 113 -22.07 3.63 9.52
C ALA A 113 -23.42 4.29 9.82
N PRO A 114 -24.54 3.77 9.33
CA PRO A 114 -25.84 4.33 9.66
C PRO A 114 -26.04 4.26 11.17
N ALA A 115 -26.70 5.28 11.74
CA ALA A 115 -27.00 5.43 13.17
C ALA A 115 -27.95 4.31 13.71
N ARG A 116 -27.76 3.07 13.32
CA ARG A 116 -28.55 1.88 13.66
C ARG A 116 -28.27 1.29 15.05
N GLY A 117 -27.66 2.04 15.94
CA GLY A 117 -27.31 1.57 17.30
C GLY A 117 -27.68 2.48 18.45
N ARG A 118 -28.50 3.55 18.24
CA ARG A 118 -28.92 4.44 19.34
C ARG A 118 -30.42 4.35 19.65
N ALA A 119 -31.03 3.25 19.33
CA ALA A 119 -32.42 2.99 19.73
C ALA A 119 -32.47 1.66 20.52
N LEU A 120 -32.06 1.70 21.79
CA LEU A 120 -32.59 0.90 22.94
C LEU A 120 -32.13 1.59 24.22
#